data_90b592d01de745109681f5eaff2dbad6
#
_entry.id   90b592d01de745109681f5eaff2dbad6
#
_cell.length_a   1.000
_cell.length_b   1.000
_cell.length_c   1.000
_cell.angle_alpha   90.00
_cell.angle_beta   90.00
_cell.angle_gamma   90.00
#
_symmetry.space_group_name_H-M   'P 1'
#
loop_
_entity.id
_entity.type
_entity.pdbx_description
1 polymer ?
#
loop_
_entity_poly.entity_id
_entity_poly.type
_entity_poly.pdbx_seq_one_letter_code
_entity_poly.pdbx_strand_id
1 'polypeptide(L)'
;MRERVVLVTGALAGIGRATAIAFARDGASVVVSGRRDEEGKALAAELRELGGRAEYIRADVTIEDDVRLLVEGTVEIFGKLDAAVNNAGYTGSAGPLTTQTAEAYDTVFNTNVLGLLFSLKYELRVMIEQGHGSIVNLSSTFGERGSRGAGLYAASKHAVNGFTRSAALEVASEGIRVNAVAPGPVATAGLDNFAGGADAAAALAAGVPMGRLGHVDEIADVIQFLTSDQARFITGQIVAVNGGKSAL
;
A
#
# COMPACT_ATOMS: atom_id res chain seq x y z
N MET A 1 14.32 19.45 -9.79
CA MET A 1 13.42 18.29 -10.03
C MET A 1 12.00 18.81 -10.10
N ARG A 2 11.13 18.29 -10.97
CA ARG A 2 9.70 18.65 -10.92
C ARG A 2 9.10 18.12 -9.64
N GLU A 3 8.35 18.93 -8.93
CA GLU A 3 7.62 18.54 -7.72
C GLU A 3 6.68 17.36 -8.05
N ARG A 4 6.86 16.22 -7.38
CA ARG A 4 6.03 15.03 -7.58
C ARG A 4 4.81 15.10 -6.67
N VAL A 5 3.66 14.68 -7.16
CA VAL A 5 2.44 14.52 -6.37
C VAL A 5 2.21 13.04 -6.11
N VAL A 6 2.10 12.68 -4.84
CA VAL A 6 1.97 11.30 -4.38
C VAL A 6 0.75 11.14 -3.49
N LEU A 7 -0.10 10.18 -3.84
CA LEU A 7 -1.25 9.76 -3.01
C LEU A 7 -0.89 8.48 -2.23
N VAL A 8 -1.15 8.45 -0.92
CA VAL A 8 -0.94 7.28 -0.07
C VAL A 8 -2.22 6.93 0.67
N THR A 9 -2.81 5.78 0.38
CA THR A 9 -3.98 5.26 1.13
C THR A 9 -3.54 4.48 2.36
N GLY A 10 -4.36 4.49 3.43
CA GLY A 10 -3.99 3.85 4.70
C GLY A 10 -2.72 4.45 5.32
N ALA A 11 -2.51 5.75 5.12
CA ALA A 11 -1.28 6.46 5.48
C ALA A 11 -1.12 6.73 6.98
N LEU A 12 -2.14 6.50 7.81
CA LEU A 12 -2.16 6.99 9.20
C LEU A 12 -1.32 6.15 10.18
N ALA A 13 -0.78 5.02 9.73
CA ALA A 13 0.05 4.15 10.56
C ALA A 13 0.99 3.27 9.73
N GLY A 14 1.98 2.66 10.40
CA GLY A 14 2.83 1.61 9.85
C GLY A 14 3.54 2.00 8.56
N ILE A 15 3.51 1.10 7.57
CA ILE A 15 4.19 1.27 6.28
C ILE A 15 3.67 2.51 5.53
N GLY A 16 2.36 2.74 5.51
CA GLY A 16 1.78 3.91 4.82
C GLY A 16 2.28 5.23 5.39
N ARG A 17 2.37 5.34 6.72
CA ARG A 17 2.90 6.53 7.38
C ARG A 17 4.39 6.75 7.07
N ALA A 18 5.19 5.70 7.18
CA ALA A 18 6.61 5.77 6.84
C ALA A 18 6.83 6.16 5.37
N THR A 19 6.01 5.61 4.47
CA THR A 19 6.03 5.96 3.05
C THR A 19 5.70 7.44 2.82
N ALA A 20 4.66 7.96 3.46
CA ALA A 20 4.29 9.37 3.35
C ALA A 20 5.41 10.30 3.84
N ILE A 21 6.03 9.96 4.99
CA ILE A 21 7.18 10.70 5.53
C ILE A 21 8.38 10.66 4.57
N ALA A 22 8.69 9.50 4.01
CA ALA A 22 9.80 9.34 3.08
C ALA A 22 9.61 10.23 1.84
N PHE A 23 8.42 10.26 1.24
CA PHE A 23 8.12 11.15 0.11
C PHE A 23 8.18 12.63 0.46
N ALA A 24 7.67 13.03 1.63
CA ALA A 24 7.73 14.42 2.07
C ALA A 24 9.18 14.89 2.27
N ARG A 25 10.06 14.06 2.84
CA ARG A 25 11.50 14.34 2.98
C ARG A 25 12.20 14.53 1.64
N ASP A 26 11.74 13.85 0.60
CA ASP A 26 12.25 14.01 -0.77
C ASP A 26 11.64 15.22 -1.50
N GLY A 27 10.82 16.04 -0.83
CA GLY A 27 10.20 17.25 -1.37
C GLY A 27 9.00 16.99 -2.28
N ALA A 28 8.35 15.83 -2.18
CA ALA A 28 7.10 15.57 -2.89
C ALA A 28 5.93 16.29 -2.21
N SER A 29 4.91 16.64 -3.00
CA SER A 29 3.56 16.96 -2.51
C SER A 29 2.84 15.66 -2.18
N VAL A 30 2.37 15.48 -0.95
CA VAL A 30 1.80 14.22 -0.47
C VAL A 30 0.34 14.39 -0.05
N VAL A 31 -0.54 13.59 -0.65
CA VAL A 31 -1.90 13.40 -0.12
C VAL A 31 -1.91 12.13 0.73
N VAL A 32 -2.28 12.27 1.99
CA VAL A 32 -2.47 11.16 2.91
C VAL A 32 -3.94 10.89 3.13
N SER A 33 -4.33 9.61 3.10
CA SER A 33 -5.73 9.23 3.27
C SER A 33 -5.91 8.10 4.27
N GLY A 34 -7.05 8.16 4.93
CA GLY A 34 -7.54 7.18 5.90
C GLY A 34 -8.86 7.64 6.51
N ARG A 35 -9.36 6.90 7.49
CA ARG A 35 -10.71 7.13 8.06
C ARG A 35 -10.74 8.01 9.32
N ARG A 36 -9.59 8.31 9.91
CA ARG A 36 -9.48 9.00 11.21
C ARG A 36 -9.01 10.43 10.98
N ASP A 37 -9.91 11.39 11.16
CA ASP A 37 -9.69 12.78 10.78
C ASP A 37 -8.57 13.45 11.57
N GLU A 38 -8.53 13.26 12.90
CA GLU A 38 -7.53 13.93 13.73
C GLU A 38 -6.11 13.44 13.44
N GLU A 39 -5.91 12.12 13.30
CA GLU A 39 -4.62 11.55 12.94
C GLU A 39 -4.19 11.93 11.51
N GLY A 40 -5.17 12.04 10.59
CA GLY A 40 -4.90 12.45 9.22
C GLY A 40 -4.44 13.90 9.13
N LYS A 41 -5.14 14.82 9.79
CA LYS A 41 -4.76 16.23 9.87
C LYS A 41 -3.42 16.43 10.57
N ALA A 42 -3.18 15.69 11.67
CA ALA A 42 -1.91 15.73 12.39
C ALA A 42 -0.75 15.25 11.51
N LEU A 43 -0.92 14.14 10.77
CA LEU A 43 0.10 13.65 9.84
C LEU A 43 0.37 14.67 8.72
N ALA A 44 -0.67 15.23 8.10
CA ALA A 44 -0.47 16.25 7.07
C ALA A 44 0.29 17.48 7.59
N ALA A 45 0.03 17.91 8.83
CA ALA A 45 0.78 18.99 9.48
C ALA A 45 2.26 18.61 9.67
N GLU A 46 2.54 17.42 10.20
CA GLU A 46 3.90 16.90 10.35
C GLU A 46 4.66 16.85 9.02
N LEU A 47 4.01 16.38 7.95
CA LEU A 47 4.64 16.32 6.62
C LEU A 47 4.99 17.71 6.07
N ARG A 48 4.18 18.74 6.37
CA ARG A 48 4.48 20.13 5.99
C ARG A 48 5.71 20.67 6.73
N GLU A 49 5.91 20.27 8.00
CA GLU A 49 7.11 20.65 8.78
C GLU A 49 8.41 20.05 8.18
N LEU A 50 8.32 18.97 7.42
CA LEU A 50 9.45 18.39 6.68
C LEU A 50 9.81 19.16 5.40
N GLY A 51 9.08 20.24 5.09
CA GLY A 51 9.35 21.15 3.96
C GLY A 51 8.58 20.82 2.67
N GLY A 52 7.72 19.82 2.68
CA GLY A 52 6.84 19.45 1.56
C GLY A 52 5.46 20.12 1.65
N ARG A 53 4.68 20.00 0.57
CA ARG A 53 3.24 20.27 0.60
C ARG A 53 2.52 18.98 0.97
N ALA A 54 1.57 19.02 1.89
CA ALA A 54 0.83 17.84 2.27
C ALA A 54 -0.62 18.16 2.61
N GLU A 55 -1.54 17.31 2.19
CA GLU A 55 -2.97 17.41 2.48
C GLU A 55 -3.52 16.08 2.98
N TYR A 56 -4.50 16.16 3.84
CA TYR A 56 -5.28 15.01 4.27
C TYR A 56 -6.66 15.06 3.61
N ILE A 57 -7.00 13.96 2.95
CA ILE A 57 -8.36 13.74 2.42
C ILE A 57 -8.90 12.46 3.06
N ARG A 58 -10.02 12.59 3.79
CA ARG A 58 -10.68 11.44 4.39
C ARG A 58 -11.25 10.53 3.29
N ALA A 59 -10.95 9.23 3.37
CA ALA A 59 -11.62 8.24 2.53
C ALA A 59 -11.66 6.88 3.23
N ASP A 60 -12.77 6.16 3.05
CA ASP A 60 -12.87 4.72 3.26
C ASP A 60 -12.76 4.03 1.90
N VAL A 61 -11.69 3.27 1.69
CA VAL A 61 -11.44 2.60 0.40
C VAL A 61 -12.52 1.59 0.02
N THR A 62 -13.37 1.17 0.97
CA THR A 62 -14.49 0.28 0.70
C THR A 62 -15.69 0.99 0.05
N ILE A 63 -15.67 2.33 0.00
CA ILE A 63 -16.72 3.19 -0.57
C ILE A 63 -16.20 3.81 -1.86
N GLU A 64 -16.79 3.43 -2.99
CA GLU A 64 -16.31 3.85 -4.31
C GLU A 64 -16.27 5.38 -4.47
N ASP A 65 -17.30 6.07 -3.99
CA ASP A 65 -17.38 7.54 -4.06
C ASP A 65 -16.29 8.23 -3.22
N ASP A 66 -15.93 7.67 -2.06
CA ASP A 66 -14.83 8.21 -1.25
C ASP A 66 -13.52 8.13 -2.03
N VAL A 67 -13.26 7.00 -2.70
CA VAL A 67 -12.04 6.81 -3.51
C VAL A 67 -12.05 7.75 -4.73
N ARG A 68 -13.18 7.90 -5.41
CA ARG A 68 -13.32 8.85 -6.52
C ARG A 68 -12.98 10.27 -6.07
N LEU A 69 -13.62 10.74 -4.99
CA LEU A 69 -13.38 12.08 -4.44
C LEU A 69 -11.95 12.28 -3.93
N LEU A 70 -11.32 11.22 -3.40
CA LEU A 70 -9.92 11.26 -2.98
C LEU A 70 -8.98 11.53 -4.15
N VAL A 71 -9.16 10.82 -5.27
CA VAL A 71 -8.31 10.99 -6.45
C VAL A 71 -8.61 12.33 -7.15
N GLU A 72 -9.87 12.67 -7.35
CA GLU A 72 -10.29 13.95 -7.93
C GLU A 72 -9.78 15.14 -7.09
N GLY A 73 -9.95 15.10 -5.76
CA GLY A 73 -9.45 16.12 -4.84
C GLY A 73 -7.92 16.24 -4.86
N THR A 74 -7.20 15.11 -5.03
CA THR A 74 -5.74 15.16 -5.21
C THR A 74 -5.36 15.97 -6.45
N VAL A 75 -6.05 15.73 -7.57
CA VAL A 75 -5.80 16.46 -8.83
C VAL A 75 -6.26 17.91 -8.72
N GLU A 76 -7.40 18.20 -8.07
CA GLU A 76 -7.89 19.56 -7.85
C GLU A 76 -6.87 20.40 -7.06
N ILE A 77 -6.28 19.84 -5.99
CA ILE A 77 -5.34 20.56 -5.11
C ILE A 77 -3.96 20.73 -5.76
N PHE A 78 -3.46 19.70 -6.43
CA PHE A 78 -2.07 19.66 -6.90
C PHE A 78 -1.90 19.65 -8.43
N GLY A 79 -3.00 19.57 -9.18
CA GLY A 79 -3.02 19.64 -10.65
C GLY A 79 -2.65 18.33 -11.37
N LYS A 80 -2.23 17.28 -10.64
CA LYS A 80 -1.76 16.00 -11.22
C LYS A 80 -1.68 14.90 -10.16
N LEU A 81 -1.39 13.66 -10.63
CA LEU A 81 -1.06 12.51 -9.79
C LEU A 81 0.12 11.74 -10.41
N ASP A 82 1.34 11.94 -9.91
CA ASP A 82 2.54 11.28 -10.45
C ASP A 82 2.74 9.87 -9.90
N ALA A 83 2.35 9.63 -8.63
CA ALA A 83 2.44 8.31 -8.02
C ALA A 83 1.27 8.04 -7.06
N ALA A 84 0.86 6.78 -6.98
CA ALA A 84 -0.11 6.31 -6.01
C ALA A 84 0.44 5.08 -5.26
N VAL A 85 0.18 5.04 -3.95
CA VAL A 85 0.57 3.92 -3.08
C VAL A 85 -0.69 3.37 -2.42
N ASN A 86 -1.15 2.25 -2.93
CA ASN A 86 -2.33 1.54 -2.43
C ASN A 86 -1.93 0.66 -1.25
N ASN A 87 -1.80 1.31 -0.08
CA ASN A 87 -1.36 0.66 1.15
C ASN A 87 -2.52 0.27 2.08
N ALA A 88 -3.69 0.86 1.95
CA ALA A 88 -4.85 0.49 2.77
C ALA A 88 -5.10 -1.02 2.73
N GLY A 89 -5.22 -1.63 3.89
CA GLY A 89 -5.41 -3.08 3.99
C GLY A 89 -5.75 -3.54 5.41
N TYR A 90 -6.33 -4.72 5.48
CA TYR A 90 -6.73 -5.37 6.72
C TYR A 90 -6.36 -6.86 6.68
N THR A 91 -5.73 -7.34 7.75
CA THR A 91 -5.27 -8.74 7.86
C THR A 91 -6.38 -9.71 8.25
N GLY A 92 -7.46 -9.21 8.82
CA GLY A 92 -8.50 -10.06 9.41
C GLY A 92 -8.07 -10.71 10.71
N SER A 93 -8.93 -11.56 11.24
CA SER A 93 -8.64 -12.39 12.41
C SER A 93 -7.99 -13.69 11.99
N ALA A 94 -6.97 -14.12 12.74
CA ALA A 94 -6.35 -15.41 12.54
C ALA A 94 -7.30 -16.56 12.91
N GLY A 95 -7.30 -17.62 12.12
CA GLY A 95 -8.10 -18.81 12.37
C GLY A 95 -8.13 -19.77 11.17
N PRO A 96 -8.51 -21.04 11.38
CA PRO A 96 -8.63 -22.03 10.32
C PRO A 96 -9.80 -21.67 9.37
N LEU A 97 -9.72 -22.08 8.10
CA LEU A 97 -10.77 -21.81 7.11
C LEU A 97 -12.14 -22.34 7.53
N THR A 98 -12.18 -23.43 8.31
CA THR A 98 -13.41 -24.04 8.82
C THR A 98 -14.21 -23.18 9.78
N THR A 99 -13.59 -22.11 10.34
CA THR A 99 -14.24 -21.18 11.27
C THR A 99 -14.40 -19.76 10.69
N GLN A 100 -14.00 -19.55 9.46
CA GLN A 100 -14.18 -18.25 8.81
C GLN A 100 -15.65 -18.03 8.44
N THR A 101 -16.09 -16.77 8.53
CA THR A 101 -17.47 -16.37 8.24
C THR A 101 -17.55 -15.48 7.01
N ALA A 102 -18.75 -15.30 6.48
CA ALA A 102 -19.00 -14.38 5.37
C ALA A 102 -18.62 -12.93 5.75
N GLU A 103 -18.92 -12.50 6.96
CA GLU A 103 -18.58 -11.16 7.45
C GLU A 103 -17.06 -10.93 7.53
N ALA A 104 -16.31 -11.98 7.94
CA ALA A 104 -14.84 -11.93 7.94
C ALA A 104 -14.30 -11.84 6.52
N TYR A 105 -14.88 -12.60 5.59
CA TYR A 105 -14.56 -12.51 4.17
C TYR A 105 -14.84 -11.10 3.62
N ASP A 106 -16.05 -10.59 3.82
CA ASP A 106 -16.48 -9.29 3.33
C ASP A 106 -15.57 -8.18 3.85
N THR A 107 -15.22 -8.21 5.13
CA THR A 107 -14.33 -7.20 5.73
C THR A 107 -12.95 -7.19 5.08
N VAL A 108 -12.35 -8.37 4.89
CA VAL A 108 -11.01 -8.50 4.30
C VAL A 108 -11.04 -8.17 2.81
N PHE A 109 -12.00 -8.72 2.06
CA PHE A 109 -12.04 -8.56 0.60
C PHE A 109 -12.53 -7.18 0.18
N ASN A 110 -13.50 -6.58 0.89
CA ASN A 110 -13.94 -5.22 0.59
C ASN A 110 -12.79 -4.21 0.80
N THR A 111 -11.96 -4.40 1.84
CA THR A 111 -10.81 -3.52 2.05
C THR A 111 -9.68 -3.80 1.06
N ASN A 112 -9.21 -5.05 0.97
CA ASN A 112 -7.96 -5.38 0.28
C ASN A 112 -8.12 -5.55 -1.23
N VAL A 113 -9.30 -5.92 -1.70
CA VAL A 113 -9.55 -6.29 -3.10
C VAL A 113 -10.46 -5.28 -3.77
N LEU A 114 -11.67 -5.05 -3.24
CA LEU A 114 -12.60 -4.09 -3.82
C LEU A 114 -12.07 -2.65 -3.70
N GLY A 115 -11.51 -2.28 -2.54
CA GLY A 115 -10.88 -0.97 -2.33
C GLY A 115 -9.69 -0.73 -3.27
N LEU A 116 -8.89 -1.78 -3.53
CA LEU A 116 -7.82 -1.68 -4.52
C LEU A 116 -8.36 -1.52 -5.95
N LEU A 117 -9.43 -2.24 -6.30
CA LEU A 117 -10.07 -2.08 -7.60
C LEU A 117 -10.55 -0.64 -7.82
N PHE A 118 -11.21 -0.04 -6.82
CA PHE A 118 -11.65 1.35 -6.89
C PHE A 118 -10.47 2.31 -7.02
N SER A 119 -9.41 2.13 -6.23
CA SER A 119 -8.19 2.93 -6.32
C SER A 119 -7.59 2.87 -7.72
N LEU A 120 -7.31 1.67 -8.23
CA LEU A 120 -6.78 1.48 -9.59
C LEU A 120 -7.68 2.11 -10.66
N LYS A 121 -9.00 1.97 -10.54
CA LYS A 121 -9.97 2.53 -11.50
C LYS A 121 -9.83 4.04 -11.66
N TYR A 122 -9.71 4.77 -10.57
CA TYR A 122 -9.67 6.25 -10.62
C TYR A 122 -8.25 6.77 -10.82
N GLU A 123 -7.25 6.16 -10.23
CA GLU A 123 -5.84 6.50 -10.43
C GLU A 123 -5.40 6.31 -11.88
N LEU A 124 -5.73 5.17 -12.48
CA LEU A 124 -5.40 4.88 -13.88
C LEU A 124 -6.10 5.83 -14.85
N ARG A 125 -7.35 6.23 -14.62
CA ARG A 125 -8.04 7.23 -15.45
C ARG A 125 -7.26 8.54 -15.51
N VAL A 126 -6.86 9.05 -14.36
CA VAL A 126 -6.07 10.29 -14.27
C VAL A 126 -4.71 10.11 -14.95
N MET A 127 -4.02 9.02 -14.68
CA MET A 127 -2.68 8.79 -15.23
C MET A 127 -2.69 8.55 -16.74
N ILE A 128 -3.72 7.91 -17.30
CA ILE A 128 -3.90 7.74 -18.76
C ILE A 128 -4.10 9.10 -19.42
N GLU A 129 -4.93 9.97 -18.88
CA GLU A 129 -5.11 11.34 -19.39
C GLU A 129 -3.82 12.17 -19.33
N GLN A 130 -2.99 11.94 -18.32
CA GLN A 130 -1.68 12.60 -18.17
C GLN A 130 -0.58 12.02 -19.08
N GLY A 131 -0.72 10.77 -19.54
CA GLY A 131 0.31 10.04 -20.29
C GLY A 131 1.50 9.59 -19.43
N HIS A 132 1.40 9.57 -18.10
CA HIS A 132 2.44 9.10 -17.19
C HIS A 132 1.89 8.79 -15.81
N GLY A 133 2.57 7.91 -15.08
CA GLY A 133 2.25 7.60 -13.70
C GLY A 133 2.95 6.36 -13.16
N SER A 134 2.95 6.18 -11.86
CA SER A 134 3.47 4.97 -11.23
C SER A 134 2.63 4.57 -10.01
N ILE A 135 2.12 3.35 -10.02
CA ILE A 135 1.32 2.80 -8.92
C ILE A 135 2.09 1.69 -8.22
N VAL A 136 2.10 1.72 -6.89
CA VAL A 136 2.63 0.63 -6.06
C VAL A 136 1.53 0.11 -5.13
N ASN A 137 1.19 -1.16 -5.29
CA ASN A 137 0.20 -1.85 -4.46
C ASN A 137 0.89 -2.60 -3.31
N LEU A 138 0.35 -2.51 -2.08
CA LEU A 138 0.85 -3.29 -0.95
C LEU A 138 0.27 -4.70 -0.97
N SER A 139 1.09 -5.64 -1.42
CA SER A 139 0.85 -7.07 -1.32
C SER A 139 1.36 -7.63 0.02
N SER A 140 1.83 -8.84 0.03
CA SER A 140 2.41 -9.56 1.16
C SER A 140 3.18 -10.77 0.64
N THR A 141 4.11 -11.30 1.44
CA THR A 141 4.65 -12.66 1.22
C THR A 141 3.52 -13.70 1.05
N PHE A 142 2.37 -13.48 1.70
CA PHE A 142 1.18 -14.34 1.55
C PHE A 142 0.39 -14.10 0.26
N GLY A 143 0.78 -13.18 -0.58
CA GLY A 143 0.25 -13.02 -1.95
C GLY A 143 0.84 -14.01 -2.95
N GLU A 144 1.87 -14.77 -2.58
CA GLU A 144 2.55 -15.76 -3.43
C GLU A 144 2.52 -17.17 -2.87
N ARG A 145 2.11 -17.32 -1.60
CA ARG A 145 2.02 -18.63 -0.92
C ARG A 145 0.87 -18.65 0.09
N GLY A 146 0.43 -19.83 0.47
CA GLY A 146 -0.56 -20.02 1.53
C GLY A 146 -0.02 -19.65 2.91
N SER A 147 -0.94 -19.38 3.82
CA SER A 147 -0.64 -19.13 5.24
C SER A 147 -1.61 -19.90 6.12
N ARG A 148 -1.08 -20.71 7.03
CA ARG A 148 -1.89 -21.38 8.03
C ARG A 148 -2.51 -20.34 8.97
N GLY A 149 -3.83 -20.36 9.11
CA GLY A 149 -4.57 -19.43 9.97
C GLY A 149 -4.79 -18.03 9.40
N ALA A 150 -4.34 -17.74 8.16
CA ALA A 150 -4.57 -16.45 7.50
C ALA A 150 -5.08 -16.63 6.05
N GLY A 151 -5.97 -17.61 5.84
CA GLY A 151 -6.42 -18.00 4.51
C GLY A 151 -7.11 -16.89 3.73
N LEU A 152 -8.02 -16.12 4.36
CA LEU A 152 -8.70 -15.00 3.73
C LEU A 152 -7.72 -13.89 3.33
N TYR A 153 -6.81 -13.55 4.22
CA TYR A 153 -5.77 -12.55 3.93
C TYR A 153 -4.86 -12.99 2.78
N ALA A 154 -4.37 -14.23 2.82
CA ALA A 154 -3.55 -14.77 1.74
C ALA A 154 -4.29 -14.73 0.40
N ALA A 155 -5.55 -15.17 0.34
CA ALA A 155 -6.37 -15.11 -0.87
C ALA A 155 -6.53 -13.66 -1.37
N SER A 156 -6.79 -12.70 -0.46
CA SER A 156 -6.92 -11.29 -0.84
C SER A 156 -5.60 -10.73 -1.43
N LYS A 157 -4.43 -11.13 -0.90
CA LYS A 157 -3.13 -10.66 -1.41
C LYS A 157 -2.73 -11.35 -2.73
N HIS A 158 -3.21 -12.57 -3.01
CA HIS A 158 -3.13 -13.16 -4.36
C HIS A 158 -3.96 -12.34 -5.37
N ALA A 159 -5.15 -11.86 -4.97
CA ALA A 159 -5.96 -10.98 -5.82
C ALA A 159 -5.24 -9.64 -6.10
N VAL A 160 -4.58 -9.04 -5.09
CA VAL A 160 -3.73 -7.83 -5.27
C VAL A 160 -2.65 -8.07 -6.32
N ASN A 161 -1.96 -9.22 -6.27
CA ASN A 161 -0.94 -9.59 -7.27
C ASN A 161 -1.54 -9.77 -8.67
N GLY A 162 -2.74 -10.34 -8.75
CA GLY A 162 -3.51 -10.48 -10.00
C GLY A 162 -3.84 -9.13 -10.63
N PHE A 163 -4.44 -8.22 -9.86
CA PHE A 163 -4.74 -6.85 -10.30
C PHE A 163 -3.49 -6.08 -10.72
N THR A 164 -2.39 -6.21 -9.96
CA THR A 164 -1.13 -5.55 -10.29
C THR A 164 -0.63 -5.93 -11.68
N ARG A 165 -0.62 -7.24 -11.98
CA ARG A 165 -0.16 -7.74 -13.30
C ARG A 165 -1.10 -7.34 -14.43
N SER A 166 -2.41 -7.46 -14.22
CA SER A 166 -3.41 -7.09 -15.23
C SER A 166 -3.36 -5.60 -15.55
N ALA A 167 -3.40 -4.74 -14.53
CA ALA A 167 -3.32 -3.30 -14.71
C ALA A 167 -2.00 -2.88 -15.41
N ALA A 168 -0.88 -3.49 -15.04
CA ALA A 168 0.40 -3.22 -15.69
C ALA A 168 0.38 -3.52 -17.21
N LEU A 169 -0.25 -4.62 -17.61
CA LEU A 169 -0.39 -4.99 -19.02
C LEU A 169 -1.30 -4.04 -19.79
N GLU A 170 -2.38 -3.57 -19.15
CA GLU A 170 -3.36 -2.68 -19.76
C GLU A 170 -2.80 -1.28 -20.06
N VAL A 171 -1.85 -0.78 -19.22
CA VAL A 171 -1.41 0.62 -19.29
C VAL A 171 0.07 0.83 -19.60
N ALA A 172 0.82 -0.23 -19.86
CA ALA A 172 2.27 -0.11 -20.12
C ALA A 172 2.59 0.77 -21.36
N SER A 173 1.74 0.71 -22.40
CA SER A 173 1.87 1.56 -23.60
C SER A 173 1.55 3.03 -23.36
N GLU A 174 0.84 3.33 -22.29
CA GLU A 174 0.43 4.69 -21.88
C GLU A 174 1.49 5.41 -21.02
N GLY A 175 2.67 4.83 -20.85
CA GLY A 175 3.73 5.40 -20.01
C GLY A 175 3.48 5.24 -18.50
N ILE A 176 2.60 4.33 -18.12
CA ILE A 176 2.23 4.09 -16.73
C ILE A 176 2.80 2.75 -16.27
N ARG A 177 3.30 2.71 -15.03
CA ARG A 177 3.83 1.50 -14.40
C ARG A 177 3.01 1.11 -13.18
N VAL A 178 2.71 -0.17 -13.05
CA VAL A 178 2.00 -0.71 -11.89
C VAL A 178 2.81 -1.88 -11.34
N ASN A 179 3.25 -1.77 -10.09
CA ASN A 179 4.00 -2.81 -9.39
C ASN A 179 3.40 -3.10 -8.01
N ALA A 180 3.84 -4.14 -7.35
CA ALA A 180 3.52 -4.38 -5.96
C ALA A 180 4.79 -4.61 -5.13
N VAL A 181 4.72 -4.22 -3.86
CA VAL A 181 5.69 -4.63 -2.84
C VAL A 181 5.04 -5.72 -1.99
N ALA A 182 5.77 -6.79 -1.73
CA ALA A 182 5.34 -7.93 -0.92
C ALA A 182 6.19 -8.01 0.37
N PRO A 183 5.81 -7.30 1.43
CA PRO A 183 6.54 -7.33 2.69
C PRO A 183 6.48 -8.71 3.36
N GLY A 184 7.54 -9.02 4.10
CA GLY A 184 7.54 -10.04 5.14
C GLY A 184 6.88 -9.51 6.43
N PRO A 185 7.16 -10.13 7.58
CA PRO A 185 6.74 -9.57 8.86
C PRO A 185 7.53 -8.29 9.16
N VAL A 186 6.81 -7.18 9.29
CA VAL A 186 7.33 -5.83 9.55
C VAL A 186 6.82 -5.36 10.91
N ALA A 187 7.70 -4.74 11.71
CA ALA A 187 7.36 -4.22 13.03
C ALA A 187 6.34 -3.08 12.91
N THR A 188 5.08 -3.38 13.14
CA THR A 188 3.93 -2.47 13.09
C THR A 188 2.89 -2.86 14.11
N ALA A 189 2.09 -1.91 14.59
CA ALA A 189 0.95 -2.22 15.46
C ALA A 189 -0.04 -3.22 14.81
N GLY A 190 -0.13 -3.26 13.49
CA GLY A 190 -0.94 -4.25 12.77
C GLY A 190 -0.40 -5.67 12.91
N LEU A 191 0.93 -5.84 12.94
CA LEU A 191 1.56 -7.14 13.20
C LEU A 191 1.35 -7.57 14.65
N ASP A 192 1.48 -6.66 15.61
CA ASP A 192 1.29 -6.97 17.03
C ASP A 192 -0.14 -7.47 17.31
N ASN A 193 -1.13 -6.83 16.69
CA ASN A 193 -2.53 -7.25 16.76
C ASN A 193 -2.78 -8.63 16.12
N PHE A 194 -2.11 -8.92 15.00
CA PHE A 194 -2.23 -10.19 14.30
C PHE A 194 -1.48 -11.32 15.02
N ALA A 195 -0.27 -11.04 15.54
CA ALA A 195 0.58 -12.03 16.18
C ALA A 195 0.09 -12.44 17.56
N GLY A 196 -0.56 -11.53 18.31
CA GLY A 196 -1.08 -11.83 19.64
C GLY A 196 -0.07 -11.69 20.79
N GLY A 197 1.00 -10.90 20.58
CA GLY A 197 1.96 -10.53 21.62
C GLY A 197 3.44 -10.66 21.26
N ALA A 198 4.30 -10.30 22.21
CA ALA A 198 5.77 -10.21 22.00
C ALA A 198 6.43 -11.55 21.66
N ASP A 199 6.00 -12.64 22.28
CA ASP A 199 6.55 -13.99 22.03
C ASP A 199 6.24 -14.46 20.61
N ALA A 200 5.05 -14.13 20.09
CA ALA A 200 4.66 -14.45 18.74
C ALA A 200 5.41 -13.57 17.72
N ALA A 201 5.68 -12.33 18.03
CA ALA A 201 6.54 -11.46 17.21
C ALA A 201 7.98 -12.00 17.13
N ALA A 202 8.53 -12.49 18.25
CA ALA A 202 9.85 -13.15 18.29
C ALA A 202 9.87 -14.43 17.43
N ALA A 203 8.82 -15.25 17.51
CA ALA A 203 8.68 -16.45 16.67
C ALA A 203 8.59 -16.11 15.17
N LEU A 204 7.89 -15.02 14.82
CA LEU A 204 7.83 -14.54 13.43
C LEU A 204 9.21 -14.06 12.95
N ALA A 205 9.97 -13.35 13.77
CA ALA A 205 11.33 -12.90 13.47
C ALA A 205 12.28 -14.08 13.25
N ALA A 206 12.21 -15.11 14.11
CA ALA A 206 13.01 -16.34 13.98
C ALA A 206 12.72 -17.09 12.65
N GLY A 207 11.52 -16.95 12.10
CA GLY A 207 11.15 -17.53 10.81
C GLY A 207 11.57 -16.70 9.59
N VAL A 208 12.32 -15.60 9.77
CA VAL A 208 12.91 -14.79 8.70
C VAL A 208 14.38 -15.15 8.58
N PRO A 209 14.94 -15.46 7.39
CA PRO A 209 16.37 -15.78 7.24
C PRO A 209 17.33 -14.70 7.77
N MET A 210 16.96 -13.42 7.66
CA MET A 210 17.72 -12.31 8.25
C MET A 210 17.62 -12.23 9.79
N GLY A 211 16.86 -13.09 10.46
CA GLY A 211 16.77 -13.21 11.92
C GLY A 211 16.05 -12.05 12.63
N ARG A 212 15.33 -11.20 11.91
CA ARG A 212 14.61 -10.05 12.47
C ARG A 212 13.35 -9.70 11.70
N LEU A 213 12.48 -8.93 12.31
CA LEU A 213 11.39 -8.24 11.60
C LEU A 213 11.99 -7.17 10.68
N GLY A 214 11.30 -6.89 9.57
CA GLY A 214 11.57 -5.72 8.75
C GLY A 214 11.21 -4.42 9.49
N HIS A 215 11.81 -3.31 9.09
CA HIS A 215 11.43 -1.97 9.52
C HIS A 215 10.53 -1.31 8.46
N VAL A 216 9.61 -0.44 8.88
CA VAL A 216 8.68 0.22 7.96
C VAL A 216 9.41 1.05 6.89
N ASP A 217 10.55 1.65 7.23
CA ASP A 217 11.35 2.44 6.32
C ASP A 217 11.97 1.57 5.21
N GLU A 218 12.36 0.31 5.51
CA GLU A 218 12.88 -0.62 4.48
C GLU A 218 11.85 -0.94 3.40
N ILE A 219 10.56 -0.87 3.74
CA ILE A 219 9.47 -1.02 2.76
C ILE A 219 9.25 0.30 2.00
N ALA A 220 9.27 1.42 2.72
CA ALA A 220 9.10 2.75 2.13
C ALA A 220 10.18 3.06 1.08
N ASP A 221 11.44 2.70 1.34
CA ASP A 221 12.55 2.89 0.40
C ASP A 221 12.32 2.17 -0.92
N VAL A 222 11.82 0.91 -0.88
CA VAL A 222 11.50 0.16 -2.09
C VAL A 222 10.30 0.76 -2.83
N ILE A 223 9.29 1.27 -2.11
CA ILE A 223 8.15 1.96 -2.71
C ILE A 223 8.63 3.23 -3.44
N GLN A 224 9.50 4.04 -2.81
CA GLN A 224 10.10 5.22 -3.45
C GLN A 224 10.88 4.86 -4.70
N PHE A 225 11.73 3.83 -4.64
CA PHE A 225 12.46 3.33 -5.80
C PHE A 225 11.52 2.92 -6.93
N LEU A 226 10.50 2.11 -6.65
CA LEU A 226 9.56 1.62 -7.67
C LEU A 226 8.74 2.75 -8.32
N THR A 227 8.48 3.82 -7.59
CA THR A 227 7.77 4.98 -8.15
C THR A 227 8.69 5.95 -8.88
N SER A 228 10.00 5.83 -8.76
CA SER A 228 11.00 6.72 -9.37
C SER A 228 11.33 6.36 -10.84
N ASP A 229 12.02 7.26 -11.52
CA ASP A 229 12.55 7.04 -12.88
C ASP A 229 13.64 5.97 -12.92
N GLN A 230 14.25 5.62 -11.79
CA GLN A 230 15.22 4.52 -11.72
C GLN A 230 14.55 3.16 -12.01
N ALA A 231 13.24 3.05 -11.77
CA ALA A 231 12.43 1.87 -12.05
C ALA A 231 11.66 1.94 -13.38
N ARG A 232 12.06 2.80 -14.33
CA ARG A 232 11.33 3.08 -15.59
C ARG A 232 11.10 1.87 -16.51
N PHE A 233 11.81 0.77 -16.31
CA PHE A 233 11.63 -0.48 -17.05
C PHE A 233 11.06 -1.62 -16.18
N ILE A 234 10.51 -1.28 -14.99
CA ILE A 234 9.91 -2.23 -14.06
C ILE A 234 8.41 -1.99 -14.01
N THR A 235 7.62 -2.93 -14.53
CA THR A 235 6.15 -2.93 -14.43
C THR A 235 5.63 -4.36 -14.32
N GLY A 236 4.49 -4.58 -13.66
CA GLY A 236 3.87 -5.89 -13.42
C GLY A 236 4.60 -6.75 -12.39
N GLN A 237 5.61 -6.21 -11.69
CA GLN A 237 6.43 -6.98 -10.76
C GLN A 237 5.87 -6.98 -9.34
N ILE A 238 6.06 -8.11 -8.66
CA ILE A 238 5.78 -8.27 -7.24
C ILE A 238 7.13 -8.36 -6.54
N VAL A 239 7.55 -7.26 -5.93
CA VAL A 239 8.89 -7.16 -5.33
C VAL A 239 8.84 -7.59 -3.87
N ALA A 240 9.46 -8.72 -3.57
CA ALA A 240 9.53 -9.26 -2.21
C ALA A 240 10.53 -8.46 -1.35
N VAL A 241 10.03 -7.88 -0.25
CA VAL A 241 10.85 -7.19 0.77
C VAL A 241 10.62 -7.87 2.11
N ASN A 242 11.24 -9.03 2.30
CA ASN A 242 10.83 -9.98 3.34
C ASN A 242 11.98 -10.69 4.06
N GLY A 243 13.21 -10.16 3.95
CA GLY A 243 14.38 -10.73 4.63
C GLY A 243 14.73 -12.17 4.20
N GLY A 244 14.39 -12.55 2.95
CA GLY A 244 14.62 -13.88 2.40
C GLY A 244 13.49 -14.90 2.66
N LYS A 245 12.39 -14.51 3.29
CA LYS A 245 11.31 -15.44 3.69
C LYS A 245 10.63 -16.16 2.52
N SER A 246 10.65 -15.61 1.32
CA SER A 246 10.11 -16.25 0.10
C SER A 246 11.13 -17.08 -0.67
N ALA A 247 12.41 -17.09 -0.27
CA ALA A 247 13.46 -17.90 -0.87
C ALA A 247 13.57 -19.32 -0.23
N LEU A 248 12.74 -19.60 0.80
CA LEU A 248 12.69 -20.89 1.50
C LEU A 248 11.71 -21.85 0.82
#